data_d760dda65920d2471966f625fa95dc8b
#
_entry.id   d760dda65920d2471966f625fa95dc8b
#
_cell.length_a   1.000
_cell.length_b   1.000
_cell.length_c   1.000
_cell.angle_alpha   90.00
_cell.angle_beta   90.00
_cell.angle_gamma   90.00
#
_symmetry.space_group_name_H-M   'P 1'
#
loop_
_entity.id
_entity.type
_entity.pdbx_description
1 polymer ?
#
loop_
_entity_poly.entity_id
_entity_poly.type
_entity_poly.pdbx_seq_one_letter_code
_entity_poly.pdbx_strand_id
1 'polypeptide(L)'
;MKARLPQGYQNSAPNMNQMVRKAQKMQEDIGKIQEELAVKEFTKQVGGGAIKLVMTGDKQLKSVTIKPEVVDPEDIEMLQDLIISGVNEILKEVDDYGAAEMEKVTGGVSFPGFI
;
A
#
# COMPACT_ATOMS: atom_id res chain seq x y z
N MET A 1 13.38 -19.90 51.52
CA MET A 1 13.90 -19.00 50.55
C MET A 1 12.82 -18.65 49.52
N LYS A 2 12.74 -17.49 49.18
CA LYS A 2 11.71 -17.14 48.29
C LYS A 2 12.23 -16.96 46.88
N ALA A 3 11.42 -17.30 45.93
CA ALA A 3 11.77 -17.09 44.54
C ALA A 3 11.82 -15.60 44.26
N ARG A 4 12.91 -15.19 43.73
CA ARG A 4 13.06 -13.79 43.36
C ARG A 4 13.17 -13.67 41.88
N LEU A 5 12.45 -12.74 41.31
CA LEU A 5 12.51 -12.53 39.89
C LEU A 5 13.88 -12.01 39.50
N PRO A 6 14.39 -12.40 38.34
CA PRO A 6 15.64 -11.86 37.83
C PRO A 6 15.56 -10.35 37.66
N GLN A 7 16.71 -9.72 37.72
CA GLN A 7 16.77 -8.27 37.58
C GLN A 7 16.16 -7.81 36.26
N GLY A 8 16.47 -8.53 35.19
CA GLY A 8 15.90 -8.19 33.89
C GLY A 8 14.40 -8.36 33.83
N TYR A 9 13.89 -9.32 34.55
CA TYR A 9 12.47 -9.55 34.61
C TYR A 9 11.74 -8.43 35.35
N GLN A 10 12.34 -7.94 36.41
CA GLN A 10 11.76 -6.82 37.12
C GLN A 10 11.73 -5.56 36.26
N ASN A 11 12.71 -5.39 35.40
CA ASN A 11 12.76 -4.25 34.50
C ASN A 11 11.79 -4.38 33.34
N SER A 12 11.18 -5.54 33.16
CA SER A 12 10.27 -5.72 32.03
C SER A 12 8.96 -4.99 32.20
N ALA A 13 8.55 -4.67 33.43
CA ALA A 13 7.33 -3.94 33.67
C ALA A 13 7.33 -2.55 33.02
N PRO A 14 8.39 -1.72 33.21
CA PRO A 14 8.51 -0.46 32.46
C PRO A 14 8.60 -0.70 30.96
N ASN A 15 9.30 -1.75 30.54
CA ASN A 15 9.40 -2.07 29.12
C ASN A 15 8.07 -2.44 28.54
N MET A 16 7.21 -3.09 29.31
CA MET A 16 5.88 -3.45 28.83
C MET A 16 5.05 -2.20 28.55
N ASN A 17 5.13 -1.20 29.43
CA ASN A 17 4.44 0.07 29.17
C ASN A 17 4.97 0.75 27.93
N GLN A 18 6.27 0.71 27.73
CA GLN A 18 6.88 1.26 26.53
C GLN A 18 6.45 0.51 25.28
N MET A 19 6.33 -0.81 25.39
CA MET A 19 5.86 -1.62 24.28
C MET A 19 4.43 -1.29 23.91
N VAL A 20 3.58 -1.08 24.90
CA VAL A 20 2.19 -0.69 24.65
C VAL A 20 2.14 0.66 23.96
N ARG A 21 2.92 1.63 24.42
CA ARG A 21 2.98 2.94 23.78
C ARG A 21 3.49 2.86 22.35
N LYS A 22 4.50 2.03 22.12
CA LYS A 22 5.00 1.83 20.76
C LYS A 22 3.94 1.23 19.86
N ALA A 23 3.21 0.25 20.38
CA ALA A 23 2.14 -0.39 19.62
C ALA A 23 1.04 0.61 19.29
N GLN A 24 0.67 1.46 20.25
CA GLN A 24 -0.35 2.48 20.02
C GLN A 24 0.11 3.49 18.98
N LYS A 25 1.36 3.94 19.09
CA LYS A 25 1.91 4.88 18.13
C LYS A 25 1.99 4.26 16.74
N MET A 26 2.37 3.00 16.67
CA MET A 26 2.43 2.29 15.40
C MET A 26 1.04 2.19 14.76
N GLN A 27 0.00 1.92 15.55
CA GLN A 27 -1.36 1.90 15.04
C GLN A 27 -1.80 3.26 14.52
N GLU A 28 -1.43 4.33 15.23
CA GLU A 28 -1.73 5.68 14.78
C GLU A 28 -1.01 5.98 13.46
N ASP A 29 0.26 5.61 13.35
CA ASP A 29 1.03 5.85 12.16
C ASP A 29 0.49 5.04 10.98
N ILE A 30 0.09 3.80 11.22
CA ILE A 30 -0.54 2.97 10.20
C ILE A 30 -1.84 3.62 9.71
N GLY A 31 -2.65 4.10 10.63
CA GLY A 31 -3.90 4.77 10.29
C GLY A 31 -3.67 6.01 9.43
N LYS A 32 -2.66 6.80 9.78
CA LYS A 32 -2.31 7.98 8.98
C LYS A 32 -1.85 7.60 7.58
N ILE A 33 -1.02 6.57 7.48
CA ILE A 33 -0.55 6.10 6.18
C ILE A 33 -1.72 5.61 5.35
N GLN A 34 -2.63 4.87 5.93
CA GLN A 34 -3.81 4.38 5.21
C GLN A 34 -4.69 5.53 4.72
N GLU A 35 -4.87 6.57 5.53
CA GLU A 35 -5.63 7.73 5.13
C GLU A 35 -4.96 8.49 4.00
N GLU A 36 -3.65 8.67 4.09
CA GLU A 36 -2.89 9.36 3.05
C GLU A 36 -2.88 8.56 1.75
N LEU A 37 -2.72 7.24 1.86
CA LEU A 37 -2.72 6.37 0.70
C LEU A 37 -4.08 6.37 0.00
N ALA A 38 -5.16 6.36 0.78
CA ALA A 38 -6.51 6.27 0.20
C ALA A 38 -6.79 7.39 -0.78
N VAL A 39 -6.20 8.58 -0.56
CA VAL A 39 -6.44 9.75 -1.41
C VAL A 39 -5.27 10.04 -2.35
N LYS A 40 -4.16 9.34 -2.23
CA LYS A 40 -3.02 9.55 -3.11
C LYS A 40 -3.34 9.01 -4.50
N GLU A 41 -3.00 9.81 -5.52
CA GLU A 41 -3.24 9.42 -6.90
C GLU A 41 -1.97 8.84 -7.52
N PHE A 42 -2.16 7.76 -8.24
CA PHE A 42 -1.12 7.10 -9.01
C PHE A 42 -1.51 7.18 -10.47
N THR A 43 -0.54 7.42 -11.32
CA THR A 43 -0.77 7.55 -12.76
C THR A 43 0.08 6.54 -13.49
N LYS A 44 -0.52 5.86 -14.46
CA LYS A 44 0.19 4.92 -15.31
C LYS A 44 -0.17 5.13 -16.76
N GLN A 45 0.82 5.10 -17.62
CA GLN A 45 0.60 5.18 -19.05
C GLN A 45 1.07 3.88 -19.69
N VAL A 46 0.31 3.39 -20.65
CA VAL A 46 0.65 2.20 -21.42
C VAL A 46 0.45 2.49 -22.90
N GLY A 47 1.02 1.63 -23.75
CA GLY A 47 0.90 1.79 -25.18
C GLY A 47 1.56 3.05 -25.71
N GLY A 48 2.72 3.42 -25.15
CA GLY A 48 3.40 4.64 -25.58
C GLY A 48 2.65 5.91 -25.23
N GLY A 49 1.87 5.88 -24.15
CA GLY A 49 1.07 7.02 -23.72
C GLY A 49 -0.33 7.04 -24.33
N ALA A 50 -0.69 6.02 -25.07
CA ALA A 50 -2.02 5.97 -25.70
C ALA A 50 -3.14 5.82 -24.67
N ILE A 51 -2.87 5.20 -23.55
CA ILE A 51 -3.82 5.06 -22.47
C ILE A 51 -3.19 5.54 -21.18
N LYS A 52 -3.89 6.40 -20.46
CA LYS A 52 -3.46 6.94 -19.19
C LYS A 52 -4.49 6.58 -18.13
N LEU A 53 -4.05 5.94 -17.05
CA LEU A 53 -4.89 5.53 -15.95
C LEU A 53 -4.52 6.30 -14.70
N VAL A 54 -5.52 6.70 -13.93
CA VAL A 54 -5.31 7.31 -12.63
C VAL A 54 -6.09 6.51 -11.61
N MET A 55 -5.39 6.06 -10.57
CA MET A 55 -5.96 5.24 -9.51
C MET A 55 -5.56 5.82 -8.17
N THR A 56 -6.45 5.75 -7.20
CA THR A 56 -6.13 6.15 -5.84
C THR A 56 -5.55 4.97 -5.07
N GLY A 57 -4.92 5.26 -3.94
CA GLY A 57 -4.27 4.22 -3.14
C GLY A 57 -5.23 3.23 -2.51
N ASP A 58 -6.52 3.52 -2.47
CA ASP A 58 -7.54 2.57 -2.06
C ASP A 58 -8.01 1.69 -3.21
N LYS A 59 -7.26 1.69 -4.32
CA LYS A 59 -7.48 0.85 -5.50
C LYS A 59 -8.78 1.19 -6.22
N GLN A 60 -9.13 2.47 -6.22
CA GLN A 60 -10.25 2.98 -7.00
C GLN A 60 -9.71 3.62 -8.27
N LEU A 61 -10.17 3.13 -9.41
CA LEU A 61 -9.79 3.71 -10.69
C LEU A 61 -10.57 5.01 -10.85
N LYS A 62 -9.83 6.12 -10.94
CA LYS A 62 -10.42 7.45 -10.97
C LYS A 62 -10.70 7.93 -12.38
N SER A 63 -9.78 7.66 -13.30
CA SER A 63 -9.96 8.05 -14.69
C SER A 63 -9.18 7.14 -15.61
N VAL A 64 -9.68 7.05 -16.84
CA VAL A 64 -9.02 6.38 -17.95
C VAL A 64 -9.09 7.32 -19.13
N THR A 65 -7.95 7.74 -19.65
CA THR A 65 -7.88 8.58 -20.83
C THR A 65 -7.33 7.74 -21.97
N ILE A 66 -8.08 7.68 -23.07
CA ILE A 66 -7.74 6.85 -24.22
C ILE A 66 -7.58 7.76 -25.43
N LYS A 67 -6.43 7.68 -26.10
CA LYS A 67 -6.24 8.42 -27.33
C LYS A 67 -7.00 7.74 -28.47
N PRO A 68 -7.61 8.53 -29.36
CA PRO A 68 -8.40 7.94 -30.45
C PRO A 68 -7.62 6.98 -31.34
N GLU A 69 -6.32 7.14 -31.45
CA GLU A 69 -5.49 6.31 -32.33
C GLU A 69 -5.55 4.82 -31.98
N VAL A 70 -5.83 4.48 -30.72
CA VAL A 70 -5.91 3.07 -30.29
C VAL A 70 -7.34 2.55 -30.25
N VAL A 71 -8.30 3.38 -30.63
CA VAL A 71 -9.69 2.96 -30.73
C VAL A 71 -9.96 2.57 -32.18
N ASP A 72 -9.63 1.33 -32.50
CA ASP A 72 -9.77 0.80 -33.84
C ASP A 72 -10.83 -0.29 -33.82
N PRO A 73 -11.98 -0.08 -34.49
CA PRO A 73 -13.04 -1.09 -34.51
C PRO A 73 -12.60 -2.43 -35.09
N GLU A 74 -11.52 -2.43 -35.89
CA GLU A 74 -11.00 -3.63 -36.48
C GLU A 74 -9.95 -4.33 -35.61
N ASP A 75 -9.55 -3.68 -34.52
CA ASP A 75 -8.57 -4.25 -33.58
C ASP A 75 -8.93 -3.93 -32.14
N ILE A 76 -10.11 -4.37 -31.74
CA ILE A 76 -10.61 -4.18 -30.38
C ILE A 76 -9.72 -4.92 -29.37
N GLU A 77 -9.16 -6.06 -29.78
CA GLU A 77 -8.33 -6.88 -28.92
C GLU A 77 -7.09 -6.13 -28.44
N MET A 78 -6.49 -5.32 -29.30
CA MET A 78 -5.35 -4.50 -28.90
C MET A 78 -5.75 -3.55 -27.76
N LEU A 79 -6.89 -2.90 -27.88
CA LEU A 79 -7.37 -1.97 -26.86
C LEU A 79 -7.65 -2.73 -25.55
N GLN A 80 -8.27 -3.89 -25.64
CA GLN A 80 -8.52 -4.71 -24.46
C GLN A 80 -7.22 -5.09 -23.74
N ASP A 81 -6.21 -5.52 -24.50
CA ASP A 81 -4.94 -5.91 -23.95
C ASP A 81 -4.21 -4.73 -23.29
N LEU A 82 -4.29 -3.56 -23.88
CA LEU A 82 -3.68 -2.36 -23.29
C LEU A 82 -4.37 -2.00 -21.97
N ILE A 83 -5.68 -2.10 -21.90
CA ILE A 83 -6.41 -1.81 -20.67
C ILE A 83 -6.06 -2.82 -19.59
N ILE A 84 -6.03 -4.11 -19.93
CA ILE A 84 -5.66 -5.16 -18.98
C ILE A 84 -4.25 -4.90 -18.44
N SER A 85 -3.31 -4.67 -19.33
CA SER A 85 -1.93 -4.40 -18.95
C SER A 85 -1.83 -3.17 -18.04
N GLY A 86 -2.50 -2.09 -18.43
CA GLY A 86 -2.45 -0.84 -17.67
C GLY A 86 -3.03 -0.98 -16.28
N VAL A 87 -4.19 -1.63 -16.15
CA VAL A 87 -4.84 -1.82 -14.86
C VAL A 87 -3.97 -2.71 -13.96
N ASN A 88 -3.43 -3.79 -14.50
CA ASN A 88 -2.58 -4.68 -13.71
C ASN A 88 -1.30 -4.00 -13.26
N GLU A 89 -0.69 -3.19 -14.13
CA GLU A 89 0.54 -2.48 -13.77
C GLU A 89 0.28 -1.40 -12.72
N ILE A 90 -0.81 -0.64 -12.82
CA ILE A 90 -1.09 0.40 -11.84
C ILE A 90 -1.48 -0.22 -10.48
N LEU A 91 -2.19 -1.33 -10.48
CA LEU A 91 -2.51 -2.05 -9.25
C LEU A 91 -1.23 -2.51 -8.55
N LYS A 92 -0.29 -3.05 -9.31
CA LYS A 92 0.98 -3.47 -8.74
C LYS A 92 1.74 -2.29 -8.15
N GLU A 93 1.75 -1.17 -8.84
CA GLU A 93 2.42 0.05 -8.37
C GLU A 93 1.81 0.55 -7.07
N VAL A 94 0.48 0.55 -6.98
CA VAL A 94 -0.23 0.96 -5.76
C VAL A 94 0.10 0.00 -4.62
N ASP A 95 0.07 -1.30 -4.88
CA ASP A 95 0.39 -2.31 -3.86
C ASP A 95 1.83 -2.18 -3.37
N ASP A 96 2.77 -2.05 -4.28
CA ASP A 96 4.19 -1.94 -3.93
C ASP A 96 4.45 -0.69 -3.11
N TYR A 97 3.85 0.43 -3.48
CA TYR A 97 4.01 1.68 -2.74
C TYR A 97 3.41 1.56 -1.34
N GLY A 98 2.21 0.99 -1.24
CA GLY A 98 1.55 0.82 0.05
C GLY A 98 2.35 -0.10 0.98
N ALA A 99 2.87 -1.19 0.44
CA ALA A 99 3.69 -2.12 1.21
C ALA A 99 4.97 -1.44 1.71
N ALA A 100 5.61 -0.63 0.86
CA ALA A 100 6.83 0.07 1.24
C ALA A 100 6.56 1.08 2.34
N GLU A 101 5.44 1.81 2.27
CA GLU A 101 5.09 2.79 3.30
C GLU A 101 4.76 2.11 4.62
N MET A 102 4.07 0.97 4.58
CA MET A 102 3.78 0.21 5.79
C MET A 102 5.04 -0.34 6.43
N GLU A 103 5.99 -0.79 5.62
CA GLU A 103 7.24 -1.32 6.13
C GLU A 103 8.03 -0.28 6.90
N LYS A 104 7.96 0.98 6.51
CA LYS A 104 8.61 2.08 7.23
C LYS A 104 8.11 2.19 8.66
N VAL A 105 6.84 1.91 8.89
CA VAL A 105 6.24 2.00 10.22
C VAL A 105 6.45 0.73 11.02
N THR A 106 6.28 -0.42 10.37
CA THR A 106 6.36 -1.72 11.06
C THR A 106 7.78 -2.22 11.23
N GLY A 107 8.73 -1.64 10.52
CA GLY A 107 10.13 -2.06 10.59
C GLY A 107 10.35 -3.50 10.14
N GLY A 108 9.54 -3.95 9.19
CA GLY A 108 9.64 -5.32 8.70
C GLY A 108 8.87 -6.33 9.52
N VAL A 109 8.19 -5.89 10.58
CA VAL A 109 7.35 -6.78 11.38
C VAL A 109 6.07 -7.06 10.64
N SER A 110 5.70 -8.33 10.57
CA SER A 110 4.52 -8.76 9.87
C SER A 110 3.32 -8.76 10.80
N PHE A 111 2.22 -8.15 10.38
CA PHE A 111 0.98 -8.16 11.14
C PHE A 111 -0.06 -8.96 10.38
N PRO A 112 -0.74 -9.90 11.05
CA PRO A 112 -1.66 -10.79 10.34
C PRO A 112 -2.74 -10.08 9.53
N GLY A 113 -3.16 -8.92 9.94
CA GLY A 113 -4.20 -8.20 9.21
C GLY A 113 -3.73 -7.45 7.98
N PHE A 114 -2.44 -7.43 7.68
CA PHE A 114 -1.89 -6.60 6.62
C PHE A 114 -1.22 -7.38 5.51
N ILE A 115 -1.31 -8.66 5.55
CA ILE A 115 -0.67 -9.51 4.54
C ILE A 115 -1.66 -9.91 3.47
#